data_5e0844e6e4c88ad222d86161ac302c33
#
_entry.id   5e0844e6e4c88ad222d86161ac302c33
#
_cell.length_a   1.000
_cell.length_b   1.000
_cell.length_c   1.000
_cell.angle_alpha   90.00
_cell.angle_beta   90.00
_cell.angle_gamma   90.00
#
_symmetry.space_group_name_H-M   'P 1'
#
loop_
_entity.id
_entity.type
_entity.pdbx_description
1 polymer ?
#
loop_
_entity_poly.entity_id
_entity_poly.type
_entity_poly.pdbx_seq_one_letter_code
_entity_poly.pdbx_strand_id
1 'polypeptide(L)'
;LDIYNSVETLIQKKDIKKEYIVEHDNYVKALHEYITNDFFKFRTLHNDNTIGGMVICETSGQAKKLFEFFNTINIDGKSPLKTALILHDVDDKETRKSYITGFKKNMTVDVLIVYNMLLTGFDAPRLKRLYFCRKLKDHTLLQALTRVNRPYKQHKYGYVVDFADIKQN
;
A
#
# COMPACT_ATOMS: atom_id res chain seq x y z
N LEU A 1 -9.63 5.53 8.59
CA LEU A 1 -10.97 5.42 8.03
C LEU A 1 -11.78 6.69 8.27
N ASP A 2 -11.89 7.15 9.51
CA ASP A 2 -12.56 8.41 9.85
C ASP A 2 -11.89 9.60 9.18
N ILE A 3 -10.57 9.56 9.04
CA ILE A 3 -9.81 10.59 8.35
C ILE A 3 -10.20 10.68 6.88
N TYR A 4 -10.34 9.55 6.20
CA TYR A 4 -10.75 9.53 4.79
C TYR A 4 -12.14 10.15 4.62
N ASN A 5 -13.10 9.75 5.43
CA ASN A 5 -14.46 10.28 5.38
C ASN A 5 -14.50 11.79 5.64
N SER A 6 -13.72 12.28 6.60
CA SER A 6 -13.61 13.70 6.91
C SER A 6 -13.04 14.48 5.72
N VAL A 7 -12.05 13.93 5.04
CA VAL A 7 -11.40 14.51 3.86
C VAL A 7 -12.39 14.59 2.70
N GLU A 8 -13.12 13.50 2.41
CA GLU A 8 -14.12 13.50 1.35
C GLU A 8 -15.21 14.53 1.59
N THR A 9 -15.66 14.68 2.83
CA THR A 9 -16.64 15.70 3.20
C THR A 9 -16.11 17.09 2.95
N LEU A 10 -14.86 17.34 3.31
CA LEU A 10 -14.21 18.63 3.10
C LEU A 10 -14.06 18.97 1.62
N ILE A 11 -13.68 18.00 0.78
CA ILE A 11 -13.60 18.16 -0.66
C ILE A 11 -14.94 18.57 -1.23
N GLN A 12 -16.01 17.88 -0.88
CA GLN A 12 -17.35 18.14 -1.37
C GLN A 12 -17.85 19.54 -0.97
N LYS A 13 -17.55 19.97 0.25
CA LYS A 13 -18.03 21.25 0.77
C LYS A 13 -17.26 22.45 0.27
N LYS A 14 -15.96 22.32 0.04
CA LYS A 14 -15.06 23.45 -0.22
C LYS A 14 -14.46 23.46 -1.62
N ASP A 15 -14.85 22.51 -2.47
CA ASP A 15 -14.30 22.39 -3.83
C ASP A 15 -12.77 22.37 -3.84
N ILE A 16 -12.17 21.68 -2.87
CA ILE A 16 -10.73 21.53 -2.76
C ILE A 16 -10.29 20.32 -3.59
N LYS A 17 -9.21 20.46 -4.34
CA LYS A 17 -8.68 19.35 -5.13
C LYS A 17 -8.26 18.21 -4.22
N LYS A 18 -8.72 17.03 -4.54
CA LYS A 18 -8.47 15.80 -3.77
C LYS A 18 -6.97 15.53 -3.56
N GLU A 19 -6.16 15.80 -4.57
CA GLU A 19 -4.71 15.62 -4.52
C GLU A 19 -4.06 16.39 -3.37
N TYR A 20 -4.48 17.62 -3.12
CA TYR A 20 -3.92 18.43 -2.04
C TYR A 20 -4.16 17.81 -0.67
N ILE A 21 -5.28 17.13 -0.50
CA ILE A 21 -5.66 16.53 0.78
C ILE A 21 -4.95 15.21 0.97
N VAL A 22 -5.00 14.32 -0.01
CA VAL A 22 -4.40 12.98 0.11
C VAL A 22 -2.88 13.02 0.12
N GLU A 23 -2.28 14.13 -0.33
CA GLU A 23 -0.83 14.36 -0.27
C GLU A 23 -0.41 15.23 0.92
N HIS A 24 -1.36 15.72 1.71
CA HIS A 24 -1.05 16.53 2.89
C HIS A 24 -0.34 15.70 3.94
N ASP A 25 0.65 16.31 4.62
CA ASP A 25 1.49 15.60 5.61
C ASP A 25 0.67 14.90 6.69
N ASN A 26 -0.36 15.55 7.22
CA ASN A 26 -1.19 14.95 8.27
C ASN A 26 -1.96 13.73 7.80
N TYR A 27 -2.46 13.76 6.55
CA TYR A 27 -3.16 12.63 5.95
C TYR A 27 -2.20 11.46 5.73
N VAL A 28 -1.05 11.72 5.11
CA VAL A 28 -0.06 10.68 4.82
C VAL A 28 0.54 10.12 6.10
N LYS A 29 0.74 10.95 7.11
CA LYS A 29 1.22 10.51 8.42
C LYS A 29 0.23 9.52 9.05
N ALA A 30 -1.05 9.83 9.04
CA ALA A 30 -2.08 8.94 9.57
C ALA A 30 -2.15 7.63 8.79
N LEU A 31 -2.03 7.70 7.47
CA LEU A 31 -1.98 6.52 6.61
C LEU A 31 -0.76 5.65 6.93
N HIS A 32 0.40 6.26 7.09
CA HIS A 32 1.63 5.57 7.48
C HIS A 32 1.49 4.85 8.83
N GLU A 33 0.95 5.53 9.83
CA GLU A 33 0.73 4.94 11.16
C GLU A 33 -0.23 3.75 11.08
N TYR A 34 -1.33 3.90 10.36
CA TYR A 34 -2.31 2.84 10.23
C TYR A 34 -1.70 1.61 9.54
N ILE A 35 -1.05 1.81 8.40
CA ILE A 35 -0.47 0.69 7.64
C ILE A 35 0.59 -0.02 8.46
N THR A 36 1.47 0.73 9.13
CA THR A 36 2.53 0.14 9.95
C THR A 36 1.95 -0.74 11.04
N ASN A 37 1.00 -0.21 11.80
CA ASN A 37 0.40 -0.95 12.92
C ASN A 37 -0.41 -2.14 12.42
N ASP A 38 -1.19 -1.97 11.36
CA ASP A 38 -1.98 -3.06 10.77
C ASP A 38 -1.10 -4.17 10.23
N PHE A 39 -0.02 -3.84 9.53
CA PHE A 39 0.85 -4.84 8.91
C PHE A 39 1.61 -5.67 9.96
N PHE A 40 2.14 -5.04 10.99
CA PHE A 40 2.76 -5.77 12.09
C PHE A 40 1.76 -6.66 12.82
N LYS A 41 0.57 -6.17 13.08
CA LYS A 41 -0.50 -6.93 13.72
C LYS A 41 -0.89 -8.14 12.85
N PHE A 42 -0.99 -7.94 11.54
CA PHE A 42 -1.33 -8.99 10.59
C PHE A 42 -0.27 -10.09 10.58
N ARG A 43 1.02 -9.75 10.54
CA ARG A 43 2.10 -10.72 10.63
C ARG A 43 2.10 -11.48 11.95
N THR A 44 1.85 -10.78 13.04
CA THR A 44 1.78 -11.40 14.38
C THR A 44 0.60 -12.37 14.46
N LEU A 45 -0.56 -11.96 13.97
CA LEU A 45 -1.76 -12.79 13.97
C LEU A 45 -1.54 -14.11 13.22
N HIS A 46 -0.86 -14.05 12.09
CA HIS A 46 -0.57 -15.22 11.27
C HIS A 46 0.74 -15.92 11.66
N ASN A 47 1.48 -15.36 12.62
CA ASN A 47 2.78 -15.87 13.05
C ASN A 47 3.73 -16.10 11.87
N ASP A 48 3.78 -15.14 10.94
CA ASP A 48 4.55 -15.27 9.71
C ASP A 48 5.13 -13.93 9.26
N ASN A 49 6.43 -13.72 9.48
CA ASN A 49 7.14 -12.50 9.10
C ASN A 49 7.58 -12.51 7.63
N THR A 50 7.23 -13.53 6.87
CA THR A 50 7.53 -13.58 5.43
C THR A 50 6.36 -13.06 4.57
N ILE A 51 5.21 -12.79 5.17
CA ILE A 51 4.10 -12.16 4.48
C ILE A 51 4.52 -10.77 3.99
N GLY A 52 4.25 -10.48 2.72
CA GLY A 52 4.49 -9.18 2.10
C GLY A 52 3.20 -8.41 1.87
N GLY A 53 3.34 -7.10 1.68
CA GLY A 53 2.21 -6.21 1.43
C GLY A 53 2.44 -5.29 0.23
N MET A 54 1.36 -4.64 -0.20
CA MET A 54 1.39 -3.63 -1.25
C MET A 54 0.39 -2.53 -0.92
N VAL A 55 0.80 -1.28 -1.14
CA VAL A 55 -0.07 -0.12 -1.00
C VAL A 55 -0.28 0.47 -2.39
N ILE A 56 -1.54 0.56 -2.81
CA ILE A 56 -1.92 1.22 -4.07
C ILE A 56 -2.39 2.62 -3.71
N CYS A 57 -1.56 3.61 -4.00
CA CYS A 57 -1.79 4.99 -3.62
C CYS A 57 -2.76 5.70 -4.56
N GLU A 58 -3.36 6.77 -4.08
CA GLU A 58 -4.33 7.58 -4.83
C GLU A 58 -3.66 8.45 -5.89
N THR A 59 -2.46 8.95 -5.59
CA THR A 59 -1.66 9.77 -6.52
C THR A 59 -0.20 9.36 -6.42
N SER A 60 0.59 9.71 -7.43
CA SER A 60 2.03 9.50 -7.38
C SER A 60 2.69 10.32 -6.28
N GLY A 61 2.19 11.54 -6.03
CA GLY A 61 2.69 12.40 -4.95
C GLY A 61 2.44 11.79 -3.57
N GLN A 62 1.28 11.18 -3.35
CA GLN A 62 1.01 10.46 -2.12
C GLN A 62 1.97 9.28 -1.94
N ALA A 63 2.23 8.54 -3.01
CA ALA A 63 3.14 7.40 -2.96
C ALA A 63 4.56 7.82 -2.56
N LYS A 64 5.06 8.91 -3.16
CA LYS A 64 6.39 9.45 -2.85
C LYS A 64 6.50 9.88 -1.38
N LYS A 65 5.48 10.59 -0.89
CA LYS A 65 5.46 11.09 0.48
C LYS A 65 5.32 9.94 1.48
N LEU A 66 4.48 8.96 1.20
CA LEU A 66 4.31 7.78 2.05
C LEU A 66 5.64 7.00 2.16
N PHE A 67 6.32 6.82 1.05
CA PHE A 67 7.62 6.16 1.02
C PHE A 67 8.64 6.90 1.89
N GLU A 68 8.69 8.23 1.79
CA GLU A 68 9.56 9.05 2.63
C GLU A 68 9.25 8.85 4.11
N PHE A 69 7.98 8.84 4.49
CA PHE A 69 7.58 8.64 5.88
C PHE A 69 7.98 7.25 6.40
N PHE A 70 7.85 6.22 5.58
CA PHE A 70 8.31 4.88 5.98
C PHE A 70 9.82 4.84 6.24
N ASN A 71 10.59 5.66 5.54
CA ASN A 71 12.05 5.69 5.70
C ASN A 71 12.53 6.59 6.83
N THR A 72 11.72 7.55 7.29
CA THR A 72 12.17 8.59 8.22
C THR A 72 11.45 8.58 9.56
N ILE A 73 10.29 7.94 9.67
CA ILE A 73 9.47 7.97 10.89
C ILE A 73 9.35 6.57 11.48
N ASN A 74 9.79 6.42 12.75
CA ASN A 74 9.57 5.21 13.53
C ASN A 74 8.27 5.34 14.32
N ILE A 75 7.51 4.25 14.40
CA ILE A 75 6.24 4.21 15.11
C ILE A 75 6.34 3.25 16.29
N ASP A 76 6.13 3.80 17.51
CA ASP A 76 6.08 3.02 18.76
C ASP A 76 7.30 2.12 18.95
N GLY A 77 8.50 2.60 18.58
CA GLY A 77 9.73 1.85 18.73
C GLY A 77 9.86 0.62 17.81
N LYS A 78 8.94 0.44 16.90
CA LYS A 78 9.02 -0.65 15.92
C LYS A 78 10.06 -0.35 14.87
N SER A 79 10.79 -1.37 14.47
CA SER A 79 11.73 -1.27 13.35
C SER A 79 10.96 -0.87 12.09
N PRO A 80 11.51 0.05 11.28
CA PRO A 80 10.83 0.44 10.05
C PRO A 80 10.61 -0.76 9.13
N LEU A 81 9.46 -0.80 8.48
CA LEU A 81 9.24 -1.75 7.39
C LEU A 81 10.16 -1.38 6.23
N LYS A 82 10.71 -2.39 5.59
CA LYS A 82 11.51 -2.19 4.37
C LYS A 82 10.55 -1.99 3.22
N THR A 83 10.53 -0.80 2.64
CA THR A 83 9.61 -0.46 1.56
C THR A 83 10.37 -0.15 0.27
N ALA A 84 9.70 -0.29 -0.86
CA ALA A 84 10.19 0.13 -2.16
C ALA A 84 9.10 0.88 -2.90
N LEU A 85 9.47 2.00 -3.54
CA LEU A 85 8.59 2.83 -4.32
C LEU A 85 8.71 2.44 -5.79
N ILE A 86 7.61 2.05 -6.42
CA ILE A 86 7.60 1.62 -7.83
C ILE A 86 6.71 2.59 -8.62
N LEU A 87 7.35 3.55 -9.27
CA LEU A 87 6.71 4.55 -10.14
C LEU A 87 7.47 4.66 -11.46
N HIS A 88 6.78 5.10 -12.51
CA HIS A 88 7.39 5.24 -13.83
C HIS A 88 8.52 6.27 -13.88
N ASP A 89 8.39 7.35 -13.12
CA ASP A 89 9.30 8.48 -13.14
C ASP A 89 10.35 8.46 -12.02
N VAL A 90 10.40 7.36 -11.26
CA VAL A 90 11.38 7.18 -10.17
C VAL A 90 12.19 5.94 -10.48
N ASP A 91 13.50 6.08 -10.42
CA ASP A 91 14.45 5.02 -10.73
C ASP A 91 14.36 4.54 -12.20
N ASP A 92 15.38 3.84 -12.64
CA ASP A 92 15.39 3.20 -13.95
C ASP A 92 14.71 1.82 -13.89
N LYS A 93 14.52 1.21 -15.04
CA LYS A 93 13.87 -0.08 -15.16
C LYS A 93 14.61 -1.18 -14.41
N GLU A 94 15.93 -1.18 -14.44
CA GLU A 94 16.76 -2.18 -13.77
C GLU A 94 16.66 -2.06 -12.25
N THR A 95 16.66 -0.83 -11.73
CA THR A 95 16.51 -0.58 -10.29
C THR A 95 15.14 -1.02 -9.82
N ARG A 96 14.06 -0.68 -10.55
CA ARG A 96 12.71 -1.14 -10.22
C ARG A 96 12.63 -2.67 -10.21
N LYS A 97 13.24 -3.32 -11.19
CA LYS A 97 13.27 -4.78 -11.28
C LYS A 97 13.98 -5.40 -10.08
N SER A 98 15.07 -4.77 -9.62
CA SER A 98 15.79 -5.18 -8.41
C SER A 98 14.90 -5.15 -7.18
N TYR A 99 14.10 -4.08 -7.00
CA TYR A 99 13.16 -3.98 -5.89
C TYR A 99 12.09 -5.07 -5.95
N ILE A 100 11.57 -5.33 -7.14
CA ILE A 100 10.56 -6.38 -7.34
C ILE A 100 11.13 -7.75 -7.00
N THR A 101 12.36 -8.04 -7.42
CA THR A 101 13.05 -9.28 -7.07
C THR A 101 13.29 -9.37 -5.57
N GLY A 102 13.67 -8.25 -4.94
CA GLY A 102 13.85 -8.15 -3.49
C GLY A 102 12.58 -8.49 -2.73
N PHE A 103 11.43 -8.04 -3.24
CA PHE A 103 10.13 -8.38 -2.66
C PHE A 103 9.77 -9.86 -2.90
N LYS A 104 9.89 -10.33 -4.13
CA LYS A 104 9.42 -11.67 -4.52
C LYS A 104 10.26 -12.81 -3.94
N LYS A 105 11.58 -12.64 -3.89
CA LYS A 105 12.51 -13.75 -3.64
C LYS A 105 13.42 -13.55 -2.44
N ASN A 106 13.96 -12.35 -2.26
CA ASN A 106 15.07 -12.14 -1.34
C ASN A 106 14.65 -11.63 0.03
N MET A 107 13.39 -11.30 0.21
CA MET A 107 12.82 -10.75 1.47
C MET A 107 13.50 -9.44 1.89
N THR A 108 14.06 -8.69 0.94
CA THR A 108 14.70 -7.39 1.22
C THR A 108 13.70 -6.23 1.17
N VAL A 109 12.48 -6.48 0.71
CA VAL A 109 11.38 -5.52 0.69
C VAL A 109 10.17 -6.16 1.33
N ASP A 110 9.57 -5.50 2.32
CA ASP A 110 8.39 -5.98 3.01
C ASP A 110 7.09 -5.51 2.36
N VAL A 111 7.08 -4.25 1.92
CA VAL A 111 5.89 -3.59 1.36
C VAL A 111 6.28 -2.80 0.12
N LEU A 112 5.56 -3.05 -0.97
CA LEU A 112 5.67 -2.26 -2.20
C LEU A 112 4.69 -1.09 -2.15
N ILE A 113 5.15 0.10 -2.51
CA ILE A 113 4.31 1.30 -2.61
C ILE A 113 4.21 1.65 -4.09
N VAL A 114 2.99 1.60 -4.63
CA VAL A 114 2.74 1.76 -6.06
C VAL A 114 1.62 2.76 -6.30
N TYR A 115 1.50 3.23 -7.54
CA TYR A 115 0.38 4.05 -7.99
C TYR A 115 -0.36 3.36 -9.14
N ASN A 116 0.27 3.23 -10.30
CA ASN A 116 -0.34 2.60 -11.47
C ASN A 116 0.50 1.47 -12.07
N MET A 117 1.64 1.17 -11.49
CA MET A 117 2.47 0.04 -11.89
C MET A 117 2.14 -1.19 -11.04
N LEU A 118 2.47 -2.36 -11.56
CA LEU A 118 2.29 -3.67 -10.90
C LEU A 118 0.84 -4.05 -10.61
N LEU A 119 -0.13 -3.33 -11.17
CA LEU A 119 -1.56 -3.67 -11.00
C LEU A 119 -1.96 -4.83 -11.90
N THR A 120 -1.18 -5.11 -12.95
CA THR A 120 -1.39 -6.22 -13.86
C THR A 120 -0.08 -6.96 -14.09
N GLY A 121 -0.15 -8.27 -14.33
CA GLY A 121 1.01 -9.06 -14.68
C GLY A 121 2.01 -9.32 -13.54
N PHE A 122 1.78 -8.80 -12.35
CA PHE A 122 2.65 -8.99 -11.21
C PHE A 122 2.25 -10.26 -10.45
N ASP A 123 3.21 -11.14 -10.19
CA ASP A 123 2.97 -12.39 -9.50
C ASP A 123 3.99 -12.57 -8.36
N ALA A 124 3.50 -12.49 -7.13
CA ALA A 124 4.30 -12.69 -5.93
C ALA A 124 3.46 -13.45 -4.90
N PRO A 125 3.68 -14.75 -4.72
CA PRO A 125 2.86 -15.54 -3.79
C PRO A 125 2.85 -15.02 -2.35
N ARG A 126 3.94 -14.39 -1.88
CA ARG A 126 4.00 -13.83 -0.53
C ARG A 126 3.17 -12.57 -0.34
N LEU A 127 2.62 -11.97 -1.41
CA LEU A 127 1.75 -10.81 -1.31
C LEU A 127 0.40 -11.24 -0.72
N LYS A 128 0.18 -10.96 0.56
CA LYS A 128 -1.02 -11.39 1.30
C LYS A 128 -1.81 -10.23 1.89
N ARG A 129 -1.24 -9.01 1.95
CA ARG A 129 -1.91 -7.85 2.49
C ARG A 129 -1.88 -6.72 1.47
N LEU A 130 -3.06 -6.24 1.08
CA LEU A 130 -3.21 -5.22 0.05
C LEU A 130 -3.99 -4.03 0.63
N TYR A 131 -3.45 -2.83 0.45
CA TYR A 131 -4.06 -1.59 0.92
C TYR A 131 -4.48 -0.75 -0.28
N PHE A 132 -5.78 -0.51 -0.43
CA PHE A 132 -6.32 0.34 -1.48
C PHE A 132 -6.53 1.75 -0.95
N CYS A 133 -5.74 2.72 -1.44
CA CYS A 133 -5.94 4.14 -1.14
C CYS A 133 -6.77 4.83 -2.22
N ARG A 134 -7.03 4.17 -3.33
CA ARG A 134 -7.86 4.69 -4.43
C ARG A 134 -8.84 3.62 -4.89
N LYS A 135 -9.96 4.10 -5.46
CA LYS A 135 -10.95 3.20 -6.06
C LYS A 135 -10.42 2.67 -7.39
N LEU A 136 -10.39 1.37 -7.54
CA LEU A 136 -10.00 0.71 -8.78
C LEU A 136 -11.25 0.37 -9.59
N LYS A 137 -11.14 0.42 -10.92
CA LYS A 137 -12.20 -0.05 -11.82
C LYS A 137 -12.33 -1.57 -11.73
N ASP A 138 -13.52 -2.08 -12.00
CA ASP A 138 -13.88 -3.49 -11.81
C ASP A 138 -12.83 -4.47 -12.35
N HIS A 139 -12.36 -4.27 -13.56
CA HIS A 139 -11.37 -5.14 -14.18
C HIS A 139 -10.03 -5.10 -13.45
N THR A 140 -9.54 -3.91 -13.14
CA THR A 140 -8.27 -3.73 -12.40
C THR A 140 -8.40 -4.24 -10.98
N LEU A 141 -9.55 -3.99 -10.33
CA LEU A 141 -9.83 -4.51 -8.99
C LEU A 141 -9.76 -6.03 -8.97
N LEU A 142 -10.44 -6.68 -9.90
CA LEU A 142 -10.45 -8.15 -9.99
C LEU A 142 -9.04 -8.69 -10.19
N GLN A 143 -8.24 -8.07 -11.06
CA GLN A 143 -6.84 -8.47 -11.26
C GLN A 143 -6.01 -8.32 -9.99
N ALA A 144 -6.16 -7.21 -9.27
CA ALA A 144 -5.45 -7.00 -8.01
C ALA A 144 -5.84 -8.04 -6.97
N LEU A 145 -7.15 -8.34 -6.85
CA LEU A 145 -7.64 -9.34 -5.89
C LEU A 145 -7.11 -10.75 -6.20
N THR A 146 -7.00 -11.11 -7.47
CA THR A 146 -6.46 -12.43 -7.85
C THR A 146 -4.99 -12.58 -7.47
N ARG A 147 -4.23 -11.46 -7.39
CA ARG A 147 -2.82 -11.50 -6.98
C ARG A 147 -2.64 -11.88 -5.52
N VAL A 148 -3.48 -11.34 -4.62
CA VAL A 148 -3.37 -11.64 -3.18
C VAL A 148 -3.97 -12.99 -2.81
N ASN A 149 -4.81 -13.55 -3.64
CA ASN A 149 -5.44 -14.86 -3.40
C ASN A 149 -4.60 -16.05 -3.86
N ARG A 150 -3.35 -15.83 -4.26
CA ARG A 150 -2.42 -16.90 -4.60
C ARG A 150 -2.03 -17.67 -3.33
N PRO A 151 -2.02 -19.01 -3.36
CA PRO A 151 -1.57 -19.78 -2.19
C PRO A 151 -0.11 -19.48 -1.84
N TYR A 152 0.17 -19.32 -0.57
CA TYR A 152 1.51 -19.12 -0.05
C TYR A 152 1.64 -19.81 1.31
N LYS A 153 2.46 -20.84 1.41
CA LYS A 153 2.56 -21.67 2.62
C LYS A 153 1.17 -22.18 3.03
N GLN A 154 0.77 -21.99 4.30
CA GLN A 154 -0.56 -22.31 4.78
C GLN A 154 -1.61 -21.23 4.47
N HIS A 155 -1.21 -20.10 3.87
CA HIS A 155 -2.13 -19.01 3.57
C HIS A 155 -2.85 -19.26 2.26
N LYS A 156 -4.15 -19.56 2.33
CA LYS A 156 -4.97 -19.81 1.14
C LYS A 156 -5.48 -18.54 0.50
N TYR A 157 -5.63 -17.47 1.28
CA TYR A 157 -6.25 -16.21 0.86
C TYR A 157 -5.35 -15.03 1.19
N GLY A 158 -5.53 -13.95 0.44
CA GLY A 158 -5.04 -12.64 0.81
C GLY A 158 -6.11 -11.82 1.51
N TYR A 159 -5.72 -10.68 2.05
CA TYR A 159 -6.60 -9.81 2.81
C TYR A 159 -6.41 -8.36 2.35
N VAL A 160 -7.52 -7.65 2.23
CA VAL A 160 -7.54 -6.29 1.67
C VAL A 160 -8.05 -5.31 2.71
N VAL A 161 -7.39 -4.15 2.81
CA VAL A 161 -7.89 -2.98 3.52
C VAL A 161 -8.24 -1.93 2.48
N ASP A 162 -9.49 -1.52 2.44
CA ASP A 162 -9.98 -0.59 1.43
C ASP A 162 -10.28 0.77 2.08
N PHE A 163 -9.37 1.73 1.87
CA PHE A 163 -9.57 3.10 2.33
C PHE A 163 -10.45 3.91 1.36
N ALA A 164 -10.61 3.44 0.12
CA ALA A 164 -11.30 4.19 -0.93
C ALA A 164 -12.81 4.02 -0.90
N ASP A 165 -13.31 2.93 -0.34
CA ASP A 165 -14.71 2.51 -0.47
C ASP A 165 -15.51 2.57 0.84
N ILE A 166 -15.00 3.25 1.83
CA ILE A 166 -15.60 3.30 3.17
C ILE A 166 -16.99 3.90 3.17
N LYS A 167 -17.31 4.77 2.21
CA LYS A 167 -18.60 5.44 2.14
C LYS A 167 -19.73 4.61 1.54
N GLN A 168 -19.43 3.49 0.94
CA GLN A 168 -20.45 2.67 0.26
C GLN A 168 -21.06 1.61 1.19
N ASN A 169 -20.60 1.57 2.41
CA ASN A 169 -21.09 0.62 3.41
C ASN A 169 -21.92 1.35 4.48
#